data_0cfbd5a564abfd922cca74caa3bb1b54
#
_entry.id   0cfbd5a564abfd922cca74caa3bb1b54
#
_cell.length_a   1.000
_cell.length_b   1.000
_cell.length_c   1.000
_cell.angle_alpha   90.00
_cell.angle_beta   90.00
_cell.angle_gamma   90.00
#
_symmetry.space_group_name_H-M   'P 1'
#
loop_
_entity.id
_entity.type
_entity.pdbx_description
1 polymer ?
#
loop_
_entity_poly.entity_id
_entity_poly.type
_entity_poly.pdbx_seq_one_letter_code
_entity_poly.pdbx_strand_id
1 'polypeptide(L)'
;PASGLTAHEIARGRLVAVMASQHRLAHRGTLALADLADETFVDFPAGSPGRLQGDRAFAAAGLQRRVGFEAMSTELMLALVERGLGVCLLPVDCVPANPALRAIPVVDGPCRTEYIAWGSFNPSPAARAFIEQVKESIALHMVD
;
A
#
# COMPACT_ATOMS: atom_id res chain seq x y z
N PRO A 1 -4.49 -13.52 -15.17
CA PRO A 1 -3.06 -13.63 -15.43
C PRO A 1 -2.82 -13.48 -16.92
N ALA A 2 -1.86 -12.64 -17.33
CA ALA A 2 -1.45 -12.56 -18.70
C ALA A 2 -0.96 -13.94 -19.15
N SER A 3 -1.41 -14.43 -20.31
CA SER A 3 -1.01 -15.74 -20.83
C SER A 3 0.51 -15.80 -20.99
N GLY A 4 1.16 -16.82 -20.43
CA GLY A 4 2.61 -17.01 -20.51
C GLY A 4 3.42 -16.54 -19.30
N LEU A 5 2.77 -16.10 -18.22
CA LEU A 5 3.42 -15.79 -16.95
C LEU A 5 3.04 -16.77 -15.84
N THR A 6 4.03 -17.16 -15.05
CA THR A 6 3.84 -17.79 -13.75
C THR A 6 4.04 -16.73 -12.67
N ALA A 7 3.16 -16.68 -11.68
CA ALA A 7 3.25 -15.73 -10.58
C ALA A 7 3.21 -16.47 -9.24
N HIS A 8 3.97 -15.98 -8.27
CA HIS A 8 3.98 -16.46 -6.89
C HIS A 8 3.77 -15.28 -5.95
N GLU A 9 2.82 -15.40 -5.03
CA GLU A 9 2.57 -14.38 -4.01
C GLU A 9 3.75 -14.32 -3.04
N ILE A 10 4.29 -13.13 -2.81
CA ILE A 10 5.46 -12.90 -1.95
C ILE A 10 5.13 -12.11 -0.68
N ALA A 11 4.07 -11.31 -0.71
CA ALA A 11 3.61 -10.59 0.46
C ALA A 11 2.12 -10.26 0.33
N ARG A 12 1.47 -10.18 1.48
CA ARG A 12 0.08 -9.69 1.58
C ARG A 12 -0.05 -8.85 2.85
N GLY A 13 -0.64 -7.69 2.73
CA GLY A 13 -0.86 -6.82 3.87
C GLY A 13 -1.98 -5.81 3.63
N ARG A 14 -2.55 -5.30 4.72
CA ARG A 14 -3.47 -4.17 4.66
C ARG A 14 -2.68 -2.87 4.58
N LEU A 15 -3.23 -1.90 3.88
CA LEU A 15 -2.71 -0.55 3.92
C LEU A 15 -3.10 0.11 5.25
N VAL A 16 -2.22 0.95 5.76
CA VAL A 16 -2.47 1.81 6.92
C VAL A 16 -2.75 3.23 6.44
N ALA A 17 -3.54 3.97 7.21
CA ALA A 17 -3.70 5.40 7.01
C ALA A 17 -2.51 6.13 7.63
N VAL A 18 -1.83 6.96 6.84
CA VAL A 18 -0.72 7.78 7.31
C VAL A 18 -1.15 9.24 7.32
N MET A 19 -0.88 9.92 8.42
CA MET A 19 -1.23 11.32 8.64
C MET A 19 -0.20 12.01 9.51
N ALA A 20 -0.22 13.33 9.53
CA ALA A 20 0.60 14.10 10.47
C ALA A 20 0.22 13.75 11.93
N SER A 21 1.19 13.75 12.83
CA SER A 21 0.97 13.42 14.25
C SER A 21 -0.01 14.35 14.96
N GLN A 22 -0.24 15.56 14.42
CA GLN A 22 -1.20 16.53 14.93
C GLN A 22 -2.57 16.46 14.25
N HIS A 23 -2.77 15.52 13.33
CA HIS A 23 -4.05 15.37 12.64
C HIS A 23 -5.16 14.96 13.63
N ARG A 24 -6.40 15.44 13.39
CA ARG A 24 -7.54 15.17 14.27
C ARG A 24 -7.80 13.68 14.56
N LEU A 25 -7.46 12.80 13.62
CA LEU A 25 -7.60 11.34 13.75
C LEU A 25 -6.36 10.64 14.31
N ALA A 26 -5.24 11.34 14.50
CA ALA A 26 -3.96 10.73 14.87
C ALA A 26 -3.93 10.04 16.23
N HIS A 27 -4.91 10.31 17.09
CA HIS A 27 -5.07 9.69 18.41
C HIS A 27 -5.86 8.37 18.38
N ARG A 28 -6.45 8.00 17.23
CA ARG A 28 -7.23 6.78 17.07
C ARG A 28 -6.32 5.56 17.01
N GLY A 29 -6.74 4.46 17.64
CA GLY A 29 -6.03 3.19 17.55
C GLY A 29 -6.30 2.44 16.23
N THR A 30 -7.48 2.61 15.68
CA THR A 30 -7.92 2.07 14.39
C THR A 30 -8.86 3.03 13.70
N LEU A 31 -8.99 2.91 12.39
CA LEU A 31 -9.90 3.68 11.54
C LEU A 31 -10.68 2.73 10.63
N ALA A 32 -11.85 3.19 10.18
CA ALA A 32 -12.56 2.64 9.03
C ALA A 32 -12.40 3.59 7.82
N LEU A 33 -12.67 3.11 6.61
CA LEU A 33 -12.66 3.95 5.41
C LEU A 33 -13.64 5.14 5.52
N ALA A 34 -14.77 4.93 6.21
CA ALA A 34 -15.74 5.98 6.47
C ALA A 34 -15.18 7.15 7.29
N ASP A 35 -14.26 6.89 8.23
CA ASP A 35 -13.60 7.94 9.02
C ASP A 35 -12.71 8.85 8.16
N LEU A 36 -12.27 8.33 7.00
CA LEU A 36 -11.35 8.99 6.06
C LEU A 36 -12.07 9.64 4.88
N ALA A 37 -13.39 9.42 4.69
CA ALA A 37 -14.11 9.85 3.49
C ALA A 37 -14.06 11.35 3.26
N ASP A 38 -14.10 12.14 4.35
CA ASP A 38 -14.09 13.60 4.30
C ASP A 38 -12.66 14.21 4.25
N GLU A 39 -11.64 13.37 4.35
CA GLU A 39 -10.25 13.84 4.34
C GLU A 39 -9.75 14.15 2.91
N THR A 40 -8.79 15.07 2.84
CA THR A 40 -8.04 15.27 1.60
C THR A 40 -6.95 14.20 1.51
N PHE A 41 -6.89 13.50 0.38
CA PHE A 41 -5.86 12.50 0.14
C PHE A 41 -4.68 13.07 -0.65
N VAL A 42 -3.50 12.60 -0.27
CA VAL A 42 -2.29 12.61 -1.10
C VAL A 42 -2.15 11.20 -1.64
N ASP A 43 -2.11 11.03 -2.96
CA ASP A 43 -2.06 9.69 -3.56
C ASP A 43 -1.20 9.68 -4.83
N PHE A 44 -0.99 8.49 -5.39
CA PHE A 44 -0.37 8.33 -6.69
C PHE A 44 -1.24 8.90 -7.80
N PRO A 45 -0.67 9.17 -8.98
CA PRO A 45 -1.43 9.66 -10.13
C PRO A 45 -2.59 8.75 -10.50
N ALA A 46 -3.65 9.34 -11.00
CA ALA A 46 -4.83 8.63 -11.47
C ALA A 46 -4.45 7.50 -12.47
N GLY A 47 -5.07 6.35 -12.33
CA GLY A 47 -4.83 5.17 -13.17
C GLY A 47 -3.61 4.32 -12.79
N SER A 48 -2.76 4.77 -11.86
CA SER A 48 -1.67 3.95 -11.34
C SER A 48 -2.20 2.78 -10.48
N PRO A 49 -1.51 1.63 -10.43
CA PRO A 49 -1.97 0.47 -9.65
C PRO A 49 -2.25 0.78 -8.18
N GLY A 50 -1.38 1.57 -7.53
CA GLY A 50 -1.55 1.99 -6.13
C GLY A 50 -2.81 2.83 -5.93
N ARG A 51 -3.06 3.80 -6.83
CA ARG A 51 -4.25 4.66 -6.82
C ARG A 51 -5.53 3.85 -7.01
N LEU A 52 -5.56 2.97 -8.02
CA LEU A 52 -6.72 2.12 -8.33
C LEU A 52 -7.11 1.22 -7.16
N GLN A 53 -6.17 0.78 -6.35
CA GLN A 53 -6.45 -0.04 -5.18
C GLN A 53 -7.27 0.74 -4.14
N GLY A 54 -6.87 1.96 -3.83
CA GLY A 54 -7.62 2.86 -2.95
C GLY A 54 -9.00 3.21 -3.52
N ASP A 55 -9.06 3.61 -4.79
CA ASP A 55 -10.32 3.98 -5.45
C ASP A 55 -11.34 2.84 -5.41
N ARG A 56 -10.90 1.59 -5.67
CA ARG A 56 -11.75 0.40 -5.59
C ARG A 56 -12.25 0.11 -4.19
N ALA A 57 -11.42 0.29 -3.16
CA ALA A 57 -11.81 0.06 -1.78
C ALA A 57 -12.89 1.04 -1.33
N PHE A 58 -12.73 2.33 -1.63
CA PHE A 58 -13.76 3.34 -1.33
C PHE A 58 -15.05 3.10 -2.11
N ALA A 59 -14.96 2.81 -3.40
CA ALA A 59 -16.12 2.51 -4.22
C ALA A 59 -16.89 1.27 -3.72
N ALA A 60 -16.18 0.20 -3.33
CA ALA A 60 -16.79 -1.02 -2.77
C ALA A 60 -17.50 -0.76 -1.44
N ALA A 61 -17.02 0.20 -0.65
CA ALA A 61 -17.67 0.65 0.58
C ALA A 61 -18.81 1.66 0.34
N GLY A 62 -19.12 2.02 -0.91
CA GLY A 62 -20.10 3.05 -1.24
C GLY A 62 -19.67 4.47 -0.87
N LEU A 63 -18.36 4.68 -0.69
CA LEU A 63 -17.77 5.93 -0.27
C LEU A 63 -17.08 6.63 -1.45
N GLN A 64 -16.98 7.95 -1.37
CA GLN A 64 -16.15 8.76 -2.24
C GLN A 64 -14.99 9.34 -1.44
N ARG A 65 -13.87 9.56 -2.09
CA ARG A 65 -12.73 10.26 -1.49
C ARG A 65 -12.25 11.37 -2.40
N ARG A 66 -11.67 12.39 -1.81
CA ARG A 66 -11.09 13.52 -2.55
C ARG A 66 -9.57 13.41 -2.54
N VAL A 67 -8.98 13.18 -3.71
CA VAL A 67 -7.53 13.30 -3.89
C VAL A 67 -7.22 14.74 -4.27
N GLY A 68 -6.59 15.46 -3.35
CA GLY A 68 -6.22 16.86 -3.52
C GLY A 68 -4.81 17.05 -4.06
N PHE A 69 -3.94 16.05 -3.86
CA PHE A 69 -2.54 16.09 -4.29
C PHE A 69 -2.13 14.75 -4.89
N GLU A 70 -1.38 14.80 -5.98
CA GLU A 70 -0.78 13.62 -6.61
C GLU A 70 0.74 13.67 -6.46
N ALA A 71 1.35 12.55 -6.09
CA ALA A 71 2.78 12.41 -5.89
C ALA A 71 3.31 11.17 -6.63
N MET A 72 4.43 11.33 -7.35
CA MET A 72 5.06 10.26 -8.13
C MET A 72 5.88 9.28 -7.27
N SER A 73 6.16 9.62 -6.02
CA SER A 73 6.93 8.78 -5.10
C SER A 73 6.35 8.79 -3.69
N THR A 74 6.55 7.70 -2.96
CA THR A 74 6.16 7.58 -1.56
C THR A 74 6.83 8.63 -0.69
N GLU A 75 8.08 8.97 -0.98
CA GLU A 75 8.85 10.00 -0.24
C GLU A 75 8.16 11.36 -0.34
N LEU A 76 7.81 11.80 -1.56
CA LEU A 76 7.09 13.06 -1.75
C LEU A 76 5.70 13.02 -1.09
N MET A 77 5.00 11.89 -1.20
CA MET A 77 3.70 11.69 -0.56
C MET A 77 3.79 11.89 0.95
N LEU A 78 4.75 11.25 1.62
CA LEU A 78 4.98 11.37 3.05
C LEU A 78 5.39 12.78 3.45
N ALA A 79 6.20 13.47 2.65
CA ALA A 79 6.59 14.86 2.90
C ALA A 79 5.40 15.83 2.87
N LEU A 80 4.42 15.60 2.00
CA LEU A 80 3.17 16.38 1.94
C LEU A 80 2.27 16.07 3.13
N VAL A 81 2.14 14.79 3.49
CA VAL A 81 1.37 14.34 4.65
C VAL A 81 1.93 14.89 5.95
N GLU A 82 3.26 14.87 6.15
CA GLU A 82 3.94 15.43 7.32
C GLU A 82 3.61 16.92 7.51
N ARG A 83 3.44 17.66 6.42
CA ARG A 83 3.05 19.07 6.43
C ARG A 83 1.54 19.30 6.62
N GLY A 84 0.78 18.25 6.86
CA GLY A 84 -0.66 18.34 7.11
C GLY A 84 -1.51 18.66 5.88
N LEU A 85 -1.00 18.43 4.66
CA LEU A 85 -1.73 18.70 3.42
C LEU A 85 -2.79 17.64 3.09
N GLY A 86 -2.73 16.49 3.77
CA GLY A 86 -3.70 15.42 3.59
C GLY A 86 -3.28 14.14 4.31
N VAL A 87 -3.97 13.06 4.00
CA VAL A 87 -3.70 11.70 4.47
C VAL A 87 -3.37 10.80 3.27
N CYS A 88 -2.68 9.69 3.49
CA CYS A 88 -2.47 8.70 2.45
C CYS A 88 -2.67 7.28 2.97
N LEU A 89 -2.80 6.31 2.05
CA LEU A 89 -2.85 4.88 2.34
C LEU A 89 -1.59 4.21 1.80
N LEU A 90 -0.82 3.59 2.67
CA LEU A 90 0.45 2.92 2.31
C LEU A 90 0.59 1.58 3.03
N PRO A 91 1.39 0.64 2.49
CA PRO A 91 1.88 -0.49 3.26
C PRO A 91 2.66 0.00 4.48
N VAL A 92 2.51 -0.67 5.62
CA VAL A 92 3.17 -0.26 6.87
C VAL A 92 4.70 -0.19 6.72
N ASP A 93 5.28 -1.09 5.92
CA ASP A 93 6.72 -1.15 5.67
C ASP A 93 7.26 0.04 4.86
N CYS A 94 6.37 0.77 4.20
CA CYS A 94 6.72 2.00 3.48
C CYS A 94 6.70 3.25 4.37
N VAL A 95 6.30 3.11 5.64
CA VAL A 95 6.20 4.24 6.57
C VAL A 95 7.43 4.28 7.47
N PRO A 96 8.30 5.29 7.33
CA PRO A 96 9.50 5.39 8.16
C PRO A 96 9.13 5.67 9.62
N ALA A 97 10.02 5.30 10.53
CA ALA A 97 9.93 5.70 11.93
C ALA A 97 10.17 7.23 12.03
N ASN A 98 9.08 7.98 12.00
CA ASN A 98 9.09 9.44 12.07
C ASN A 98 8.05 9.92 13.09
N PRO A 99 8.45 10.61 14.18
CA PRO A 99 7.52 11.09 15.22
C PRO A 99 6.50 12.11 14.70
N ALA A 100 6.76 12.75 13.57
CA ALA A 100 5.84 13.70 12.94
C ALA A 100 4.70 13.00 12.16
N LEU A 101 4.79 11.68 11.95
CA LEU A 101 3.79 10.87 11.27
C LEU A 101 3.11 9.89 12.22
N ARG A 102 1.88 9.53 11.89
CA ARG A 102 1.13 8.41 12.50
C ARG A 102 0.64 7.48 11.42
N ALA A 103 0.93 6.20 11.59
CA ALA A 103 0.38 5.12 10.79
C ALA A 103 -0.70 4.40 11.61
N ILE A 104 -1.93 4.38 11.12
CA ILE A 104 -3.09 3.85 11.85
C ILE A 104 -3.73 2.75 11.00
N PRO A 105 -3.94 1.54 11.55
CA PRO A 105 -4.63 0.46 10.85
C PRO A 105 -6.03 0.85 10.40
N VAL A 106 -6.40 0.48 9.16
CA VAL A 106 -7.75 0.66 8.61
C VAL A 106 -8.41 -0.71 8.53
N VAL A 107 -9.44 -0.94 9.35
CA VAL A 107 -10.03 -2.29 9.57
C VAL A 107 -10.70 -2.86 8.32
N ASP A 108 -11.29 -2.02 7.49
CA ASP A 108 -11.91 -2.34 6.21
C ASP A 108 -11.11 -1.79 5.01
N GLY A 109 -9.84 -1.43 5.27
CA GLY A 109 -8.93 -0.87 4.28
C GLY A 109 -8.52 -1.85 3.20
N PRO A 110 -7.97 -1.35 2.08
CA PRO A 110 -7.53 -2.18 0.98
C PRO A 110 -6.38 -3.10 1.39
N CYS A 111 -6.41 -4.33 0.85
CA CYS A 111 -5.30 -5.26 0.96
C CYS A 111 -4.41 -5.14 -0.28
N ARG A 112 -3.10 -5.12 -0.07
CA ARG A 112 -2.10 -5.23 -1.11
C ARG A 112 -1.56 -6.65 -1.13
N THR A 113 -1.49 -7.24 -2.31
CA THR A 113 -0.79 -8.50 -2.54
C THR A 113 0.31 -8.25 -3.54
N GLU A 114 1.51 -8.66 -3.21
CA GLU A 114 2.69 -8.54 -4.06
C GLU A 114 3.02 -9.90 -4.65
N TYR A 115 3.46 -9.89 -5.90
CA TYR A 115 3.81 -11.10 -6.62
C TYR A 115 5.18 -10.96 -7.25
N ILE A 116 5.95 -12.04 -7.23
CA ILE A 116 7.02 -12.24 -8.20
C ILE A 116 6.44 -12.95 -9.40
N ALA A 117 6.72 -12.47 -10.61
CA ALA A 117 6.22 -13.09 -11.84
C ALA A 117 7.37 -13.29 -12.83
N TRP A 118 7.31 -14.40 -13.57
CA TRP A 118 8.31 -14.74 -14.58
C TRP A 118 7.66 -15.41 -15.79
N GLY A 119 8.38 -15.42 -16.93
CA GLY A 119 7.93 -16.14 -18.11
C GLY A 119 7.82 -17.64 -17.84
N SER A 120 6.66 -18.23 -18.16
CA SER A 120 6.41 -19.67 -17.93
C SER A 120 7.28 -20.56 -18.83
N PHE A 121 7.77 -20.03 -19.95
CA PHE A 121 8.54 -20.77 -20.93
C PHE A 121 10.05 -20.63 -20.66
N ASN A 122 10.67 -21.75 -20.27
CA ASN A 122 12.12 -21.95 -20.16
C ASN A 122 12.89 -20.79 -19.45
N PRO A 123 12.62 -20.50 -18.16
CA PRO A 123 13.40 -19.52 -17.41
C PRO A 123 14.88 -19.94 -17.36
N SER A 124 15.79 -18.97 -17.47
CA SER A 124 17.24 -19.23 -17.41
C SER A 124 17.63 -19.90 -16.08
N PRO A 125 18.76 -20.62 -16.01
CA PRO A 125 19.23 -21.21 -14.75
C PRO A 125 19.36 -20.17 -13.61
N ALA A 126 19.85 -18.97 -13.92
CA ALA A 126 19.97 -17.88 -12.96
C ALA A 126 18.59 -17.41 -12.47
N ALA A 127 17.60 -17.28 -13.37
CA ALA A 127 16.23 -16.92 -12.98
C ALA A 127 15.60 -17.99 -12.08
N ARG A 128 15.81 -19.27 -12.38
CA ARG A 128 15.33 -20.37 -11.53
C ARG A 128 15.94 -20.34 -10.14
N ALA A 129 17.27 -20.18 -10.05
CA ALA A 129 17.97 -20.09 -8.76
C ALA A 129 17.47 -18.91 -7.92
N PHE A 130 17.26 -17.74 -8.55
CA PHE A 130 16.72 -16.57 -7.88
C PHE A 130 15.28 -16.80 -7.38
N ILE A 131 14.40 -17.40 -8.19
CA ILE A 131 13.02 -17.72 -7.82
C ILE A 131 12.97 -18.66 -6.61
N GLU A 132 13.80 -19.72 -6.60
CA GLU A 132 13.86 -20.66 -5.47
C GLU A 132 14.37 -19.97 -4.21
N GLN A 133 15.40 -19.14 -4.30
CA GLN A 133 15.92 -18.37 -3.16
C GLN A 133 14.86 -17.42 -2.58
N VAL A 134 14.09 -16.74 -3.44
CA VAL A 134 12.99 -15.88 -2.99
C VAL A 134 11.92 -16.69 -2.28
N LYS A 135 11.50 -17.84 -2.81
CA LYS A 135 10.49 -18.70 -2.18
C LYS A 135 10.96 -19.22 -0.81
N GLU A 136 12.22 -19.64 -0.69
CA GLU A 136 12.80 -20.08 0.58
C GLU A 136 12.82 -18.95 1.62
N SER A 137 13.23 -17.74 1.20
CA SER A 137 13.25 -16.57 2.08
C SER A 137 11.86 -16.20 2.60
N ILE A 138 10.83 -16.28 1.75
CA ILE A 138 9.44 -16.01 2.15
C ILE A 138 8.93 -17.07 3.12
N ALA A 139 9.19 -18.35 2.86
CA ALA A 139 8.78 -19.44 3.74
C ALA A 139 9.35 -19.30 5.15
N LEU A 140 10.55 -18.75 5.30
CA LEU A 140 11.18 -18.49 6.59
C LEU A 140 10.51 -17.33 7.36
N HIS A 141 9.96 -16.32 6.65
CA HIS A 141 9.30 -15.15 7.26
C HIS A 141 7.80 -15.34 7.54
N MET A 142 7.20 -16.42 7.04
CA MET A 142 5.79 -16.76 7.30
C MET A 142 5.59 -17.68 8.52
N VAL A 143 6.66 -18.05 9.23
CA VAL A 143 6.64 -18.97 10.40
C VAL A 143 6.71 -18.20 11.73
N ASP A 144 6.90 -16.90 11.71
CA ASP A 144 6.82 -15.99 12.88
C ASP A 144 5.48 -15.23 12.87
#